data_a7984ac5a7ab95828791320581c21569
#
_entry.id   a7984ac5a7ab95828791320581c21569
#
_cell.length_a   1.000
_cell.length_b   1.000
_cell.length_c   1.000
_cell.angle_alpha   90.00
_cell.angle_beta   90.00
_cell.angle_gamma   90.00
#
_symmetry.space_group_name_H-M   'P 1'
#
loop_
_entity.id
_entity.type
_entity.pdbx_description
1 polymer ?
#
loop_
_entity_poly.entity_id
_entity_poly.type
_entity_poly.pdbx_seq_one_letter_code
_entity_poly.pdbx_strand_id
1 'polypeptide(L)'
;MSTFYDALETRSTAEREAALMAALPQQIAHAQKASPAFASILAGVDAGAVTSREALAKLPVTRKYELLERQQAGRATNVFGGFSALNFGPGMTRVFASPGTIYEPEGTRPDYWRMARAIYAAGFRRGELIHNSFSYHFVPAGSMMETGAHALGCTVFPGGTGQTEQQVHAMAELKPAGYIGTPSFLKIIIEKAAELGVPLPSVTKALVSGEAFPPSLRDWFAQQGIAGYQCYATADLGLIAYETSAREGLVLDEGVIVEIVRPGTGDPVPEGEVGELVITTLNPDYPLIRF
;
A
#
# COMPACT_ATOMS: atom_id res chain seq x y z
N MET A 1 4.81 -18.89 17.54
CA MET A 1 4.00 -17.88 16.82
C MET A 1 3.97 -18.26 15.36
N SER A 2 2.88 -18.01 14.63
CA SER A 2 2.80 -18.32 13.21
C SER A 2 3.88 -17.56 12.42
N THR A 3 4.46 -18.20 11.41
CA THR A 3 5.37 -17.56 10.46
C THR A 3 4.60 -16.68 9.48
N PHE A 4 3.32 -17.00 9.23
CA PHE A 4 2.45 -16.35 8.27
C PHE A 4 1.38 -15.51 8.97
N TYR A 5 0.97 -14.41 8.34
CA TYR A 5 -0.10 -13.55 8.83
C TYR A 5 -1.45 -14.29 8.87
N ASP A 6 -1.79 -14.96 7.78
CA ASP A 6 -3.00 -15.79 7.66
C ASP A 6 -2.78 -16.98 6.71
N ALA A 7 -3.84 -17.78 6.53
CA ALA A 7 -3.83 -18.94 5.65
C ALA A 7 -3.67 -18.63 4.16
N LEU A 8 -3.91 -17.38 3.73
CA LEU A 8 -3.76 -17.00 2.32
C LEU A 8 -2.29 -17.07 1.88
N GLU A 9 -1.36 -16.79 2.79
CA GLU A 9 0.09 -16.85 2.52
C GLU A 9 0.63 -18.29 2.37
N THR A 10 -0.15 -19.30 2.74
CA THR A 10 0.26 -20.70 2.65
C THR A 10 -0.25 -21.43 1.42
N ARG A 11 -1.03 -20.74 0.58
CA ARG A 11 -1.55 -21.29 -0.67
C ARG A 11 -0.46 -21.47 -1.71
N SER A 12 -0.60 -22.47 -2.57
CA SER A 12 0.21 -22.59 -3.77
C SER A 12 -0.04 -21.41 -4.74
N THR A 13 0.91 -21.14 -5.62
CA THR A 13 0.75 -20.15 -6.70
C THR A 13 -0.50 -20.40 -7.54
N ALA A 14 -0.79 -21.66 -7.85
CA ALA A 14 -1.97 -22.04 -8.62
C ALA A 14 -3.29 -21.75 -7.88
N GLU A 15 -3.37 -22.06 -6.59
CA GLU A 15 -4.55 -21.76 -5.77
C GLU A 15 -4.76 -20.25 -5.62
N ARG A 16 -3.67 -19.49 -5.44
CA ARG A 16 -3.73 -18.03 -5.40
C ARG A 16 -4.23 -17.45 -6.70
N GLU A 17 -3.66 -17.86 -7.82
CA GLU A 17 -4.07 -17.40 -9.16
C GLU A 17 -5.54 -17.74 -9.43
N ALA A 18 -5.96 -18.97 -9.14
CA ALA A 18 -7.35 -19.38 -9.31
C ALA A 18 -8.33 -18.52 -8.49
N ALA A 19 -7.96 -18.19 -7.24
CA ALA A 19 -8.78 -17.32 -6.38
C ALA A 19 -8.87 -15.88 -6.91
N LEU A 20 -7.78 -15.32 -7.41
CA LEU A 20 -7.76 -13.98 -8.02
C LEU A 20 -8.63 -13.93 -9.28
N MET A 21 -8.48 -14.92 -10.16
CA MET A 21 -9.27 -15.00 -11.41
C MET A 21 -10.76 -15.28 -11.14
N ALA A 22 -11.10 -15.99 -10.06
CA ALA A 22 -12.50 -16.18 -9.65
C ALA A 22 -13.14 -14.90 -9.07
N ALA A 23 -12.35 -14.05 -8.42
CA ALA A 23 -12.81 -12.76 -7.88
C ALA A 23 -12.94 -11.66 -8.95
N LEU A 24 -12.17 -11.75 -10.02
CA LEU A 24 -12.04 -10.70 -11.05
C LEU A 24 -13.36 -10.34 -11.74
N PRO A 25 -14.21 -11.29 -12.22
CA PRO A 25 -15.49 -10.95 -12.83
C PRO A 25 -16.42 -10.17 -11.91
N GLN A 26 -16.44 -10.53 -10.63
CA GLN A 26 -17.26 -9.85 -9.62
C GLN A 26 -16.77 -8.43 -9.37
N GLN A 27 -15.45 -8.22 -9.30
CA GLN A 27 -14.86 -6.91 -9.14
C GLN A 27 -15.12 -6.00 -10.34
N ILE A 28 -15.04 -6.53 -11.57
CA ILE A 28 -15.34 -5.78 -12.79
C ILE A 28 -16.83 -5.39 -12.83
N ALA A 29 -17.73 -6.35 -12.58
CA ALA A 29 -19.17 -6.07 -12.53
C ALA A 29 -19.50 -5.02 -11.45
N HIS A 30 -18.84 -5.12 -10.29
CA HIS A 30 -18.99 -4.12 -9.22
C HIS A 30 -18.48 -2.75 -9.66
N ALA A 31 -17.30 -2.66 -10.27
CA ALA A 31 -16.74 -1.41 -10.78
C ALA A 31 -17.67 -0.74 -11.80
N GLN A 32 -18.22 -1.51 -12.76
CA GLN A 32 -19.21 -1.02 -13.73
C GLN A 32 -20.47 -0.48 -13.07
N LYS A 33 -20.92 -1.09 -11.97
CA LYS A 33 -22.16 -0.72 -11.26
C LYS A 33 -21.95 0.47 -10.32
N ALA A 34 -20.86 0.47 -9.57
CA ALA A 34 -20.65 1.37 -8.42
C ALA A 34 -19.79 2.60 -8.75
N SER A 35 -19.00 2.56 -9.84
CA SER A 35 -18.12 3.65 -10.27
C SER A 35 -18.58 4.20 -11.62
N PRO A 36 -19.12 5.43 -11.69
CA PRO A 36 -19.50 6.07 -12.96
C PRO A 36 -18.36 6.13 -13.98
N ALA A 37 -17.12 6.30 -13.52
CA ALA A 37 -15.95 6.30 -14.41
C ALA A 37 -15.77 4.92 -15.06
N PHE A 38 -15.80 3.83 -14.29
CA PHE A 38 -15.65 2.48 -14.82
C PHE A 38 -16.90 2.00 -15.56
N ALA A 39 -18.11 2.48 -15.25
CA ALA A 39 -19.28 2.27 -16.09
C ALA A 39 -19.05 2.76 -17.53
N SER A 40 -18.38 3.91 -17.69
CA SER A 40 -18.01 4.47 -18.98
C SER A 40 -16.79 3.78 -19.62
N ILE A 41 -15.71 3.57 -18.86
CA ILE A 41 -14.44 2.99 -19.35
C ILE A 41 -14.66 1.55 -19.83
N LEU A 42 -15.45 0.78 -19.10
CA LEU A 42 -15.74 -0.63 -19.37
C LEU A 42 -17.11 -0.84 -20.07
N ALA A 43 -17.61 0.20 -20.75
CA ALA A 43 -18.88 0.08 -21.48
C ALA A 43 -18.80 -1.04 -22.53
N GLY A 44 -19.80 -1.94 -22.52
CA GLY A 44 -19.86 -3.09 -23.44
C GLY A 44 -18.98 -4.28 -23.06
N VAL A 45 -18.20 -4.21 -21.98
CA VAL A 45 -17.44 -5.35 -21.47
C VAL A 45 -18.39 -6.30 -20.73
N ASP A 46 -18.41 -7.58 -21.12
CA ASP A 46 -19.03 -8.64 -20.33
C ASP A 46 -18.10 -9.02 -19.18
N ALA A 47 -18.42 -8.55 -17.99
CA ALA A 47 -17.62 -8.83 -16.78
C ALA A 47 -17.49 -10.34 -16.53
N GLY A 48 -18.53 -11.13 -16.82
CA GLY A 48 -18.53 -12.59 -16.64
C GLY A 48 -17.55 -13.33 -17.54
N ALA A 49 -17.17 -12.72 -18.66
CA ALA A 49 -16.19 -13.29 -19.59
C ALA A 49 -14.71 -12.99 -19.20
N VAL A 50 -14.46 -12.12 -18.24
CA VAL A 50 -13.09 -11.75 -17.82
C VAL A 50 -12.63 -12.65 -16.67
N THR A 51 -12.25 -13.88 -17.01
CA THR A 51 -11.90 -14.95 -16.06
C THR A 51 -10.44 -15.37 -16.12
N SER A 52 -9.61 -14.67 -16.90
CA SER A 52 -8.18 -14.98 -17.07
C SER A 52 -7.35 -13.72 -17.26
N ARG A 53 -6.02 -13.84 -17.14
CA ARG A 53 -5.09 -12.74 -17.42
C ARG A 53 -5.15 -12.25 -18.86
N GLU A 54 -5.35 -13.17 -19.83
CA GLU A 54 -5.49 -12.83 -21.25
C GLU A 54 -6.77 -12.04 -21.51
N ALA A 55 -7.86 -12.35 -20.79
CA ALA A 55 -9.09 -11.60 -20.88
C ALA A 55 -8.96 -10.22 -20.20
N LEU A 56 -8.31 -10.16 -19.03
CA LEU A 56 -8.01 -8.91 -18.33
C LEU A 56 -7.14 -7.99 -19.20
N ALA A 57 -6.11 -8.51 -19.84
CA ALA A 57 -5.18 -7.74 -20.68
C ALA A 57 -5.85 -7.03 -21.87
N LYS A 58 -7.05 -7.46 -22.27
CA LYS A 58 -7.84 -6.82 -23.34
C LYS A 58 -8.61 -5.58 -22.87
N LEU A 59 -8.73 -5.37 -21.58
CA LEU A 59 -9.40 -4.19 -21.03
C LEU A 59 -8.50 -2.95 -21.16
N PRO A 60 -9.08 -1.76 -21.27
CA PRO A 60 -8.30 -0.52 -21.32
C PRO A 60 -7.50 -0.30 -20.02
N VAL A 61 -6.30 0.28 -20.15
CA VAL A 61 -5.51 0.74 -19.01
C VAL A 61 -5.95 2.15 -18.66
N THR A 62 -6.24 2.39 -17.39
CA THR A 62 -6.52 3.74 -16.85
C THR A 62 -5.25 4.30 -16.24
N ARG A 63 -4.71 5.36 -16.80
CA ARG A 63 -3.48 5.97 -16.31
C ARG A 63 -3.75 7.02 -15.25
N LYS A 64 -2.80 7.22 -14.36
CA LYS A 64 -2.92 8.18 -13.26
C LYS A 64 -3.21 9.61 -13.73
N TYR A 65 -2.68 10.04 -14.87
CA TYR A 65 -2.98 11.35 -15.42
C TYR A 65 -4.43 11.46 -15.93
N GLU A 66 -4.99 10.38 -16.51
CA GLU A 66 -6.40 10.33 -16.96
C GLU A 66 -7.36 10.39 -15.77
N LEU A 67 -7.01 9.70 -14.67
CA LEU A 67 -7.74 9.81 -13.42
C LEU A 67 -7.72 11.26 -12.90
N LEU A 68 -6.56 11.91 -12.90
CA LEU A 68 -6.42 13.30 -12.50
C LEU A 68 -7.28 14.23 -13.37
N GLU A 69 -7.22 14.09 -14.70
CA GLU A 69 -8.02 14.90 -15.64
C GLU A 69 -9.53 14.72 -15.38
N ARG A 70 -10.00 13.49 -15.18
CA ARG A 70 -11.41 13.23 -14.83
C ARG A 70 -11.80 13.85 -13.50
N GLN A 71 -10.94 13.78 -12.49
CA GLN A 71 -11.18 14.45 -11.22
C GLN A 71 -11.23 15.97 -11.40
N GLN A 72 -10.31 16.55 -12.16
CA GLN A 72 -10.28 18.00 -12.42
C GLN A 72 -11.55 18.46 -13.15
N ALA A 73 -11.96 17.74 -14.18
CA ALA A 73 -13.17 18.04 -14.93
C ALA A 73 -14.46 17.91 -14.09
N GLY A 74 -14.48 16.95 -13.16
CA GLY A 74 -15.64 16.63 -12.32
C GLY A 74 -15.71 17.34 -10.97
N ARG A 75 -14.70 18.14 -10.57
CA ARG A 75 -14.54 18.66 -9.18
C ARG A 75 -15.76 19.37 -8.60
N ALA A 76 -16.55 20.05 -9.43
CA ALA A 76 -17.73 20.76 -8.97
C ALA A 76 -18.87 19.82 -8.51
N THR A 77 -18.89 18.56 -8.98
CA THR A 77 -19.98 17.61 -8.75
C THR A 77 -19.51 16.32 -8.08
N ASN A 78 -18.32 15.85 -8.43
CA ASN A 78 -17.74 14.61 -7.88
C ASN A 78 -16.21 14.72 -7.87
N VAL A 79 -15.64 15.05 -6.70
CA VAL A 79 -14.20 15.25 -6.51
C VAL A 79 -13.34 14.02 -6.82
N PHE A 80 -13.92 12.82 -6.80
CA PHE A 80 -13.26 11.57 -7.17
C PHE A 80 -13.32 11.25 -8.68
N GLY A 81 -13.86 12.15 -9.50
CA GLY A 81 -13.97 11.94 -10.96
C GLY A 81 -14.82 10.72 -11.35
N GLY A 82 -15.68 10.24 -10.44
CA GLY A 82 -16.52 9.07 -10.63
C GLY A 82 -15.81 7.73 -10.37
N PHE A 83 -14.56 7.71 -9.89
CA PHE A 83 -13.84 6.46 -9.61
C PHE A 83 -14.22 5.82 -8.27
N SER A 84 -14.61 6.61 -7.27
CA SER A 84 -15.03 6.10 -5.96
C SER A 84 -16.42 5.48 -6.02
N ALA A 85 -16.57 4.31 -5.40
CA ALA A 85 -17.87 3.70 -5.09
C ALA A 85 -18.47 4.27 -3.80
N LEU A 86 -17.67 4.98 -2.99
CA LEU A 86 -18.10 5.63 -1.76
C LEU A 86 -18.53 7.08 -2.02
N ASN A 87 -19.50 7.52 -1.23
CA ASN A 87 -19.87 8.92 -1.11
C ASN A 87 -19.49 9.45 0.28
N PHE A 88 -19.41 10.78 0.44
CA PHE A 88 -19.25 11.39 1.76
C PHE A 88 -20.35 10.93 2.70
N GLY A 89 -19.97 10.52 3.89
CA GLY A 89 -20.89 10.03 4.90
C GLY A 89 -20.31 8.89 5.74
N PRO A 90 -21.16 8.10 6.44
CA PRO A 90 -20.70 7.09 7.39
C PRO A 90 -19.83 5.97 6.80
N GLY A 91 -19.89 5.74 5.48
CA GLY A 91 -19.08 4.73 4.78
C GLY A 91 -17.67 5.19 4.44
N MET A 92 -17.37 6.50 4.57
CA MET A 92 -16.08 7.09 4.23
C MET A 92 -15.46 7.69 5.48
N THR A 93 -14.32 7.15 5.91
CA THR A 93 -13.64 7.58 7.13
C THR A 93 -12.82 8.85 6.90
N ARG A 94 -12.11 8.93 5.78
CA ARG A 94 -11.21 10.04 5.41
C ARG A 94 -11.20 10.26 3.91
N VAL A 95 -10.75 11.44 3.53
CA VAL A 95 -10.37 11.78 2.16
C VAL A 95 -8.95 12.30 2.20
N PHE A 96 -8.11 11.80 1.32
CA PHE A 96 -6.74 12.25 1.16
C PHE A 96 -6.53 12.98 -0.15
N ALA A 97 -5.41 13.67 -0.26
CA ALA A 97 -4.99 14.33 -1.48
C ALA A 97 -3.50 14.02 -1.73
N SER A 98 -3.21 13.23 -2.75
CA SER A 98 -1.85 13.00 -3.21
C SER A 98 -1.38 14.07 -4.22
N PRO A 99 -0.06 14.13 -4.54
CA PRO A 99 0.49 15.11 -5.46
C PRO A 99 -0.22 15.13 -6.82
N GLY A 100 -0.46 16.32 -7.36
CA GLY A 100 -1.30 16.59 -8.52
C GLY A 100 -2.72 17.02 -8.11
N THR A 101 -3.00 16.99 -6.81
CA THR A 101 -4.30 17.09 -6.15
C THR A 101 -5.25 16.01 -6.65
N ILE A 102 -4.82 14.76 -6.48
CA ILE A 102 -5.66 13.58 -6.66
C ILE A 102 -6.30 13.25 -5.32
N TYR A 103 -7.63 13.14 -5.29
CA TYR A 103 -8.37 12.77 -4.09
C TYR A 103 -8.60 11.27 -4.02
N GLU A 104 -8.24 10.66 -2.89
CA GLU A 104 -8.42 9.24 -2.61
C GLU A 104 -9.35 9.06 -1.41
N PRO A 105 -10.36 8.16 -1.49
CA PRO A 105 -11.22 7.84 -0.36
C PRO A 105 -10.58 6.79 0.56
N GLU A 106 -10.89 6.87 1.85
CA GLU A 106 -10.66 5.77 2.80
C GLU A 106 -12.02 5.33 3.37
N GLY A 107 -12.37 4.07 3.17
CA GLY A 107 -13.56 3.46 3.75
C GLY A 107 -13.38 3.02 5.19
N THR A 108 -14.43 2.44 5.77
CA THR A 108 -14.49 2.03 7.19
C THR A 108 -13.97 0.63 7.46
N ARG A 109 -13.57 -0.13 6.41
CA ARG A 109 -13.10 -1.51 6.59
C ARG A 109 -11.81 -1.52 7.40
N PRO A 110 -11.65 -2.44 8.36
CA PRO A 110 -10.38 -2.66 9.02
C PRO A 110 -9.28 -2.94 8.00
N ASP A 111 -8.07 -2.40 8.24
CA ASP A 111 -6.94 -2.53 7.32
C ASP A 111 -7.30 -2.20 5.85
N TYR A 112 -8.01 -1.10 5.65
CA TYR A 112 -8.51 -0.66 4.34
C TYR A 112 -7.43 -0.73 3.25
N TRP A 113 -6.20 -0.36 3.61
CA TRP A 113 -5.04 -0.30 2.73
C TRP A 113 -4.24 -1.60 2.67
N ARG A 114 -4.64 -2.64 3.44
CA ARG A 114 -4.03 -3.99 3.52
C ARG A 114 -2.60 -4.02 4.05
N MET A 115 -2.21 -3.02 4.87
CA MET A 115 -0.85 -2.89 5.37
C MET A 115 -0.49 -3.88 6.48
N ALA A 116 -1.47 -4.48 7.18
CA ALA A 116 -1.24 -5.40 8.31
C ALA A 116 -0.33 -6.57 7.92
N ARG A 117 -0.46 -7.08 6.70
CA ARG A 117 0.36 -8.18 6.18
C ARG A 117 1.84 -7.80 6.06
N ALA A 118 2.13 -6.63 5.49
CA ALA A 118 3.50 -6.12 5.40
C ALA A 118 4.10 -5.83 6.78
N ILE A 119 3.31 -5.27 7.69
CA ILE A 119 3.71 -4.98 9.07
C ILE A 119 4.04 -6.29 9.81
N TYR A 120 3.19 -7.32 9.65
CA TYR A 120 3.44 -8.64 10.23
C TYR A 120 4.71 -9.29 9.66
N ALA A 121 4.91 -9.24 8.34
CA ALA A 121 6.09 -9.78 7.65
C ALA A 121 7.39 -9.10 8.11
N ALA A 122 7.34 -7.80 8.44
CA ALA A 122 8.44 -7.05 9.01
C ALA A 122 8.73 -7.40 10.49
N GLY A 123 7.98 -8.35 11.07
CA GLY A 123 8.24 -8.88 12.40
C GLY A 123 7.44 -8.21 13.52
N PHE A 124 6.54 -7.28 13.23
CA PHE A 124 5.67 -6.69 14.25
C PHE A 124 4.60 -7.68 14.71
N ARG A 125 4.24 -7.60 15.99
CA ARG A 125 3.27 -8.49 16.60
C ARG A 125 2.29 -7.74 17.50
N ARG A 126 1.15 -8.36 17.72
CA ARG A 126 0.09 -7.84 18.59
C ARG A 126 0.64 -7.39 19.95
N GLY A 127 0.21 -6.22 20.39
CA GLY A 127 0.59 -5.62 21.67
C GLY A 127 1.87 -4.78 21.63
N GLU A 128 2.57 -4.73 20.49
CA GLU A 128 3.75 -3.87 20.32
C GLU A 128 3.37 -2.42 20.05
N LEU A 129 4.25 -1.51 20.46
CA LEU A 129 4.20 -0.09 20.07
C LEU A 129 5.04 0.11 18.83
N ILE A 130 4.48 0.79 17.84
CA ILE A 130 5.12 1.18 16.58
C ILE A 130 5.29 2.69 16.53
N HIS A 131 6.49 3.17 16.21
CA HIS A 131 6.73 4.57 15.87
C HIS A 131 6.50 4.78 14.38
N ASN A 132 5.44 5.51 14.01
CA ASN A 132 5.08 5.80 12.62
C ASN A 132 5.45 7.24 12.26
N SER A 133 6.43 7.41 11.38
CA SER A 133 6.91 8.72 10.92
C SER A 133 6.46 9.10 9.52
N PHE A 134 5.54 8.36 8.91
CA PHE A 134 4.90 8.82 7.68
C PHE A 134 4.02 10.04 7.93
N SER A 135 3.85 10.85 6.88
CA SER A 135 3.00 12.05 6.94
C SER A 135 1.54 11.68 7.24
N TYR A 136 0.95 12.41 8.17
CA TYR A 136 -0.49 12.40 8.47
C TYR A 136 -1.23 13.57 7.80
N HIS A 137 -0.51 14.39 7.02
CA HIS A 137 -1.05 15.57 6.36
C HIS A 137 -1.26 15.32 4.88
N PHE A 138 -2.46 15.57 4.39
CA PHE A 138 -2.93 15.41 3.00
C PHE A 138 -2.87 13.98 2.47
N VAL A 139 -1.68 13.36 2.45
CA VAL A 139 -1.47 12.02 1.88
C VAL A 139 -1.86 10.91 2.86
N PRO A 140 -2.26 9.72 2.38
CA PRO A 140 -2.74 8.64 3.25
C PRO A 140 -1.64 7.90 4.01
N ALA A 141 -0.36 8.13 3.73
CA ALA A 141 0.73 7.26 4.15
C ALA A 141 0.77 6.95 5.67
N GLY A 142 0.60 7.97 6.54
CA GLY A 142 0.52 7.77 7.99
C GLY A 142 -0.68 6.93 8.40
N SER A 143 -1.86 7.26 7.85
CA SER A 143 -3.12 6.53 8.12
C SER A 143 -3.09 5.10 7.58
N MET A 144 -2.50 4.87 6.42
CA MET A 144 -2.33 3.52 5.85
C MET A 144 -1.63 2.59 6.82
N MET A 145 -0.48 3.02 7.34
CA MET A 145 0.32 2.24 8.26
C MET A 145 -0.37 2.09 9.61
N GLU A 146 -1.02 3.14 10.10
CA GLU A 146 -1.75 3.13 11.37
C GLU A 146 -2.92 2.15 11.35
N THR A 147 -3.76 2.19 10.31
CA THR A 147 -4.91 1.27 10.21
C THR A 147 -4.47 -0.19 10.10
N GLY A 148 -3.38 -0.48 9.37
CA GLY A 148 -2.79 -1.81 9.30
C GLY A 148 -2.21 -2.28 10.63
N ALA A 149 -1.50 -1.39 11.34
CA ALA A 149 -0.98 -1.67 12.68
C ALA A 149 -2.09 -1.95 13.70
N HIS A 150 -3.18 -1.17 13.67
CA HIS A 150 -4.34 -1.40 14.53
C HIS A 150 -5.04 -2.73 14.21
N ALA A 151 -5.18 -3.09 12.94
CA ALA A 151 -5.74 -4.39 12.55
C ALA A 151 -4.89 -5.56 13.04
N LEU A 152 -3.56 -5.40 13.11
CA LEU A 152 -2.65 -6.36 13.73
C LEU A 152 -2.75 -6.37 15.27
N GLY A 153 -3.34 -5.34 15.87
CA GLY A 153 -3.46 -5.17 17.32
C GLY A 153 -2.23 -4.52 17.96
N CYS A 154 -1.50 -3.73 17.19
CA CYS A 154 -0.41 -2.87 17.67
C CYS A 154 -0.94 -1.51 18.13
N THR A 155 -0.19 -0.86 19.01
CA THR A 155 -0.35 0.56 19.33
C THR A 155 0.56 1.39 18.42
N VAL A 156 0.11 2.57 18.00
CA VAL A 156 0.89 3.46 17.13
C VAL A 156 1.16 4.79 17.85
N PHE A 157 2.43 5.22 17.82
CA PHE A 157 2.79 6.60 18.09
C PHE A 157 2.87 7.36 16.75
N PRO A 158 1.98 8.34 16.49
CA PRO A 158 1.90 9.05 15.23
C PRO A 158 2.94 10.19 15.18
N GLY A 159 4.21 9.84 15.06
CA GLY A 159 5.33 10.78 15.06
C GLY A 159 5.30 11.76 13.87
N GLY A 160 4.84 11.28 12.71
CA GLY A 160 4.80 12.09 11.50
C GLY A 160 6.19 12.48 10.99
N THR A 161 6.24 13.48 10.12
CA THR A 161 7.48 13.96 9.50
C THR A 161 8.13 15.09 10.30
N GLY A 162 9.46 15.23 10.20
CA GLY A 162 10.22 16.31 10.87
C GLY A 162 10.37 16.12 12.38
N GLN A 163 10.61 17.21 13.11
CA GLN A 163 10.75 17.22 14.59
C GLN A 163 11.74 16.16 15.11
N THR A 164 12.88 15.97 14.42
CA THR A 164 13.79 14.83 14.62
C THR A 164 14.22 14.62 16.06
N GLU A 165 14.63 15.69 16.76
CA GLU A 165 15.07 15.63 18.16
C GLU A 165 13.90 15.22 19.08
N GLN A 166 12.71 15.77 18.86
CA GLN A 166 11.52 15.41 19.62
C GLN A 166 11.12 13.93 19.40
N GLN A 167 11.27 13.43 18.16
CA GLN A 167 11.06 12.02 17.87
C GLN A 167 12.07 11.13 18.57
N VAL A 168 13.36 11.51 18.64
CA VAL A 168 14.39 10.78 19.41
C VAL A 168 13.98 10.66 20.89
N HIS A 169 13.57 11.76 21.52
CA HIS A 169 13.14 11.75 22.93
C HIS A 169 11.90 10.88 23.12
N ALA A 170 10.87 11.00 22.26
CA ALA A 170 9.68 10.18 22.32
C ALA A 170 10.01 8.69 22.17
N MET A 171 10.90 8.32 21.26
CA MET A 171 11.31 6.92 21.07
C MET A 171 12.10 6.38 22.27
N ALA A 172 12.94 7.21 22.90
CA ALA A 172 13.68 6.81 24.11
C ALA A 172 12.77 6.57 25.31
N GLU A 173 11.73 7.39 25.47
CA GLU A 173 10.77 7.31 26.58
C GLU A 173 9.75 6.20 26.37
N LEU A 174 9.13 6.14 25.18
CA LEU A 174 8.05 5.20 24.85
C LEU A 174 8.55 3.80 24.47
N LYS A 175 9.82 3.69 24.06
CA LYS A 175 10.48 2.42 23.71
C LYS A 175 9.70 1.58 22.69
N PRO A 176 9.38 2.13 21.50
CA PRO A 176 8.67 1.36 20.48
C PRO A 176 9.51 0.14 20.07
N ALA A 177 8.84 -0.97 19.73
CA ALA A 177 9.48 -2.19 19.24
C ALA A 177 10.14 -2.01 17.87
N GLY A 178 9.68 -1.03 17.10
CA GLY A 178 10.22 -0.71 15.79
C GLY A 178 9.62 0.54 15.18
N TYR A 179 10.05 0.80 13.96
CA TYR A 179 9.79 2.00 13.18
C TYR A 179 9.03 1.69 11.90
N ILE A 180 8.14 2.58 11.50
CA ILE A 180 7.52 2.62 10.16
C ILE A 180 7.70 4.03 9.59
N GLY A 181 8.25 4.13 8.38
CA GLY A 181 8.51 5.41 7.71
C GLY A 181 9.42 5.27 6.50
N THR A 182 10.03 6.38 6.07
CA THR A 182 11.05 6.31 5.02
C THR A 182 12.39 5.84 5.59
N PRO A 183 13.20 5.09 4.83
CA PRO A 183 14.48 4.60 5.33
C PRO A 183 15.48 5.73 5.60
N SER A 184 15.49 6.79 4.78
CA SER A 184 16.37 7.95 5.01
C SER A 184 16.06 8.67 6.32
N PHE A 185 14.77 8.80 6.67
CA PHE A 185 14.40 9.50 7.89
C PHE A 185 14.70 8.68 9.15
N LEU A 186 14.57 7.34 9.10
CA LEU A 186 15.06 6.49 10.20
C LEU A 186 16.57 6.68 10.42
N LYS A 187 17.36 6.72 9.34
CA LYS A 187 18.79 6.99 9.43
C LYS A 187 19.06 8.31 10.14
N ILE A 188 18.38 9.38 9.74
CA ILE A 188 18.51 10.72 10.35
C ILE A 188 18.14 10.67 11.85
N ILE A 189 17.09 9.94 12.24
CA ILE A 189 16.71 9.78 13.65
C ILE A 189 17.82 9.08 14.45
N ILE A 190 18.39 7.98 13.93
CA ILE A 190 19.45 7.22 14.61
C ILE A 190 20.73 8.06 14.74
N GLU A 191 21.13 8.78 13.67
CA GLU A 191 22.27 9.68 13.71
C GLU A 191 22.07 10.83 14.72
N LYS A 192 20.86 11.40 14.77
CA LYS A 192 20.51 12.43 15.78
C LYS A 192 20.53 11.86 17.20
N ALA A 193 20.03 10.64 17.39
CA ALA A 193 20.08 9.96 18.69
C ALA A 193 21.53 9.76 19.19
N ALA A 194 22.44 9.39 18.29
CA ALA A 194 23.86 9.27 18.60
C ALA A 194 24.50 10.64 18.94
N GLU A 195 24.18 11.70 18.19
CA GLU A 195 24.63 13.07 18.47
C GLU A 195 24.19 13.55 19.87
N LEU A 196 22.93 13.24 20.24
CA LEU A 196 22.36 13.61 21.53
C LEU A 196 22.80 12.69 22.69
N GLY A 197 23.50 11.60 22.42
CA GLY A 197 23.82 10.57 23.41
C GLY A 197 22.62 9.83 23.97
N VAL A 198 21.52 9.74 23.20
CA VAL A 198 20.24 9.11 23.57
C VAL A 198 20.10 7.79 22.83
N PRO A 199 20.40 6.64 23.46
CA PRO A 199 20.31 5.34 22.78
C PRO A 199 18.84 4.91 22.55
N LEU A 200 18.59 4.22 21.43
CA LEU A 200 17.28 3.70 21.05
C LEU A 200 17.26 2.16 20.94
N PRO A 201 17.65 1.41 22.00
CA PRO A 201 17.86 -0.04 21.91
C PRO A 201 16.57 -0.86 21.68
N SER A 202 15.41 -0.28 21.89
CA SER A 202 14.12 -0.94 21.66
C SER A 202 13.76 -1.06 20.17
N VAL A 203 14.33 -0.20 19.31
CA VAL A 203 14.05 -0.17 17.87
C VAL A 203 14.88 -1.26 17.19
N THR A 204 14.32 -2.45 17.09
CA THR A 204 15.02 -3.64 16.54
C THR A 204 14.54 -4.02 15.14
N LYS A 205 13.49 -3.41 14.64
CA LYS A 205 12.90 -3.70 13.32
C LYS A 205 12.33 -2.44 12.69
N ALA A 206 12.23 -2.46 11.36
CA ALA A 206 11.63 -1.37 10.61
C ALA A 206 10.90 -1.90 9.37
N LEU A 207 9.74 -1.33 9.07
CA LEU A 207 9.08 -1.42 7.77
C LEU A 207 9.24 -0.08 7.05
N VAL A 208 9.91 -0.08 5.91
CA VAL A 208 10.21 1.14 5.16
C VAL A 208 9.54 1.16 3.80
N SER A 209 9.17 2.35 3.34
CA SER A 209 8.55 2.57 2.04
C SER A 209 8.70 4.04 1.60
N GLY A 210 8.18 4.37 0.41
CA GLY A 210 8.14 5.73 -0.13
C GLY A 210 9.41 6.18 -0.84
N GLU A 211 10.51 5.47 -0.68
CA GLU A 211 11.78 5.71 -1.38
C GLU A 211 12.59 4.41 -1.48
N ALA A 212 13.68 4.45 -2.24
CA ALA A 212 14.55 3.30 -2.41
C ALA A 212 15.20 2.87 -1.07
N PHE A 213 15.31 1.56 -0.86
CA PHE A 213 16.02 0.95 0.26
C PHE A 213 17.21 0.14 -0.25
N PRO A 214 18.33 0.81 -0.62
CA PRO A 214 19.48 0.15 -1.23
C PRO A 214 20.21 -0.76 -0.24
N PRO A 215 20.97 -1.77 -0.73
CA PRO A 215 21.74 -2.69 0.10
C PRO A 215 22.62 -1.99 1.13
N SER A 216 23.31 -0.91 0.76
CA SER A 216 24.17 -0.14 1.67
C SER A 216 23.44 0.43 2.89
N LEU A 217 22.21 0.90 2.70
CA LEU A 217 21.41 1.41 3.81
C LEU A 217 20.81 0.26 4.66
N ARG A 218 20.48 -0.85 4.02
CA ARG A 218 20.08 -2.08 4.72
C ARG A 218 21.19 -2.62 5.62
N ASP A 219 22.41 -2.68 5.10
CA ASP A 219 23.58 -3.13 5.85
C ASP A 219 23.88 -2.19 7.01
N TRP A 220 23.73 -0.88 6.80
CA TRP A 220 23.88 0.11 7.85
C TRP A 220 22.85 -0.10 8.98
N PHE A 221 21.55 -0.36 8.65
CA PHE A 221 20.54 -0.68 9.65
C PHE A 221 20.89 -1.96 10.42
N ALA A 222 21.36 -3.00 9.73
CA ALA A 222 21.78 -4.23 10.37
C ALA A 222 22.92 -3.99 11.37
N GLN A 223 23.89 -3.12 11.05
CA GLN A 223 24.95 -2.72 11.97
C GLN A 223 24.43 -1.95 13.21
N GLN A 224 23.29 -1.26 13.09
CA GLN A 224 22.59 -0.64 14.23
C GLN A 224 21.68 -1.63 14.98
N GLY A 225 21.66 -2.91 14.63
CA GLY A 225 20.80 -3.93 15.24
C GLY A 225 19.34 -3.86 14.78
N ILE A 226 19.06 -3.20 13.65
CA ILE A 226 17.70 -3.00 13.10
C ILE A 226 17.50 -3.89 11.89
N ALA A 227 16.52 -4.81 11.97
CA ALA A 227 16.07 -5.61 10.83
C ALA A 227 15.11 -4.78 9.97
N GLY A 228 15.63 -4.19 8.87
CA GLY A 228 14.83 -3.41 7.92
C GLY A 228 14.13 -4.28 6.89
N TYR A 229 12.85 -4.05 6.64
CA TYR A 229 12.02 -4.63 5.58
C TYR A 229 11.39 -3.52 4.75
N GLN A 230 11.11 -3.78 3.47
CA GLN A 230 10.48 -2.79 2.61
C GLN A 230 9.12 -3.26 2.12
N CYS A 231 8.25 -2.31 1.78
CA CYS A 231 7.04 -2.58 1.02
C CYS A 231 6.85 -1.56 -0.11
N TYR A 232 6.09 -1.96 -1.11
CA TYR A 232 5.65 -1.11 -2.21
C TYR A 232 4.16 -0.86 -2.08
N ALA A 233 3.80 0.41 -1.97
CA ALA A 233 2.42 0.86 -1.83
C ALA A 233 2.23 2.21 -2.53
N THR A 234 1.00 2.51 -2.95
CA THR A 234 0.65 3.82 -3.50
C THR A 234 -0.58 4.40 -2.80
N ALA A 235 -0.77 5.71 -2.90
CA ALA A 235 -1.93 6.41 -2.33
C ALA A 235 -3.26 5.95 -2.93
N ASP A 236 -3.24 5.50 -4.18
CA ASP A 236 -4.44 5.04 -4.89
C ASP A 236 -4.81 3.59 -4.56
N LEU A 237 -3.80 2.71 -4.46
CA LEU A 237 -3.98 1.26 -4.45
C LEU A 237 -3.76 0.61 -3.07
N GLY A 238 -3.10 1.31 -2.13
CA GLY A 238 -2.64 0.71 -0.89
C GLY A 238 -1.44 -0.22 -1.11
N LEU A 239 -1.35 -1.29 -0.33
CA LEU A 239 -0.28 -2.28 -0.45
C LEU A 239 -0.34 -3.01 -1.79
N ILE A 240 0.80 -3.09 -2.46
CA ILE A 240 0.99 -3.83 -3.72
C ILE A 240 1.87 -5.04 -3.47
N ALA A 241 3.00 -4.83 -2.79
CA ALA A 241 3.95 -5.90 -2.51
C ALA A 241 4.78 -5.58 -1.26
N TYR A 242 5.31 -6.61 -0.63
CA TYR A 242 6.08 -6.48 0.60
C TYR A 242 7.18 -7.55 0.69
N GLU A 243 8.24 -7.22 1.41
CA GLU A 243 9.35 -8.10 1.66
C GLU A 243 9.04 -9.06 2.82
N THR A 244 9.52 -10.29 2.69
CA THR A 244 9.44 -11.31 3.75
C THR A 244 10.83 -11.64 4.29
N SER A 245 10.90 -12.55 5.26
CA SER A 245 12.18 -13.02 5.81
C SER A 245 13.04 -13.76 4.79
N ALA A 246 12.48 -14.23 3.67
CA ALA A 246 13.24 -14.86 2.58
C ALA A 246 14.21 -13.90 1.89
N ARG A 247 13.91 -12.59 1.87
CA ARG A 247 14.75 -11.56 1.21
C ARG A 247 14.98 -11.76 -0.29
N GLU A 248 14.09 -12.49 -0.96
CA GLU A 248 14.18 -12.86 -2.38
C GLU A 248 13.17 -12.06 -3.22
N GLY A 249 13.17 -10.74 -3.07
CA GLY A 249 12.22 -9.85 -3.75
C GLY A 249 11.01 -9.49 -2.89
N LEU A 250 9.93 -9.08 -3.55
CA LEU A 250 8.68 -8.68 -2.90
C LEU A 250 7.56 -9.66 -3.23
N VAL A 251 6.85 -10.12 -2.22
CA VAL A 251 5.63 -10.91 -2.36
C VAL A 251 4.47 -9.97 -2.66
N LEU A 252 3.66 -10.29 -3.68
CA LEU A 252 2.48 -9.50 -4.04
C LEU A 252 1.38 -9.64 -2.98
N ASP A 253 0.67 -8.55 -2.71
CA ASP A 253 -0.49 -8.57 -1.83
C ASP A 253 -1.65 -9.40 -2.39
N GLU A 254 -2.45 -10.00 -1.52
CA GLU A 254 -3.56 -10.90 -1.87
C GLU A 254 -4.79 -10.17 -2.46
N GLY A 255 -4.84 -8.84 -2.32
CA GLY A 255 -5.94 -7.99 -2.80
C GLY A 255 -5.66 -7.31 -4.14
N VAL A 256 -4.58 -7.69 -4.85
CA VAL A 256 -4.22 -7.08 -6.13
C VAL A 256 -3.87 -8.13 -7.19
N ILE A 257 -4.19 -7.82 -8.45
CA ILE A 257 -3.70 -8.52 -9.63
C ILE A 257 -2.71 -7.59 -10.32
N VAL A 258 -1.47 -8.06 -10.48
CA VAL A 258 -0.37 -7.29 -11.07
C VAL A 258 -0.08 -7.80 -12.47
N GLU A 259 0.03 -6.89 -13.42
CA GLU A 259 0.48 -7.12 -14.79
C GLU A 259 1.74 -6.29 -15.04
N ILE A 260 2.71 -6.85 -15.77
CA ILE A 260 3.84 -6.10 -16.32
C ILE A 260 3.58 -5.95 -17.82
N VAL A 261 3.47 -4.71 -18.27
CA VAL A 261 3.05 -4.42 -19.64
C VAL A 261 4.10 -3.56 -20.38
N ARG A 262 4.08 -3.60 -21.69
CA ARG A 262 4.90 -2.72 -22.53
C ARG A 262 4.46 -1.27 -22.30
N PRO A 263 5.39 -0.38 -21.93
CA PRO A 263 5.06 1.01 -21.63
C PRO A 263 4.25 1.68 -22.73
N GLY A 264 3.16 2.31 -22.31
CA GLY A 264 2.26 3.05 -23.21
C GLY A 264 1.26 2.23 -23.99
N THR A 265 1.35 0.89 -24.03
CA THR A 265 0.46 0.04 -24.83
C THR A 265 -0.58 -0.69 -23.99
N GLY A 266 -0.21 -1.21 -22.83
CA GLY A 266 -1.01 -2.10 -22.01
C GLY A 266 -0.87 -3.59 -22.40
N ASP A 267 -0.02 -3.93 -23.37
CA ASP A 267 0.23 -5.31 -23.79
C ASP A 267 1.18 -5.99 -22.77
N PRO A 268 0.87 -7.18 -22.25
CA PRO A 268 1.78 -7.91 -21.37
C PRO A 268 3.14 -8.16 -22.02
N VAL A 269 4.22 -8.04 -21.22
CA VAL A 269 5.56 -8.42 -21.65
C VAL A 269 5.85 -9.89 -21.28
N PRO A 270 6.78 -10.57 -21.99
CA PRO A 270 7.28 -11.87 -21.57
C PRO A 270 7.88 -11.86 -20.17
N GLU A 271 7.84 -13.00 -19.48
CA GLU A 271 8.46 -13.16 -18.16
C GLU A 271 9.97 -12.80 -18.20
N GLY A 272 10.41 -12.02 -17.23
CA GLY A 272 11.79 -11.53 -17.12
C GLY A 272 12.07 -10.23 -17.87
N GLU A 273 11.13 -9.71 -18.68
CA GLU A 273 11.27 -8.39 -19.29
C GLU A 273 10.80 -7.28 -18.32
N VAL A 274 11.46 -6.13 -18.42
CA VAL A 274 11.08 -4.91 -17.69
C VAL A 274 9.93 -4.22 -18.41
N GLY A 275 8.91 -3.78 -17.65
CA GLY A 275 7.74 -3.10 -18.21
C GLY A 275 7.10 -2.11 -17.23
N GLU A 276 6.00 -1.54 -17.67
CA GLU A 276 5.12 -0.69 -16.85
C GLU A 276 4.27 -1.58 -15.94
N LEU A 277 4.14 -1.19 -14.68
CA LEU A 277 3.31 -1.89 -13.72
C LEU A 277 1.85 -1.44 -13.85
N VAL A 278 0.95 -2.38 -14.10
CA VAL A 278 -0.50 -2.15 -14.17
C VAL A 278 -1.18 -3.02 -13.12
N ILE A 279 -2.10 -2.44 -12.36
CA ILE A 279 -2.70 -3.11 -11.19
C ILE A 279 -4.22 -3.06 -11.25
N THR A 280 -4.83 -4.21 -11.01
CA THR A 280 -6.25 -4.31 -10.71
C THR A 280 -6.40 -4.60 -9.22
N THR A 281 -7.09 -3.70 -8.49
CA THR A 281 -7.38 -3.91 -7.08
C THR A 281 -8.71 -4.64 -6.87
N LEU A 282 -8.78 -5.50 -5.88
CA LEU A 282 -10.02 -6.13 -5.40
C LEU A 282 -10.73 -5.29 -4.31
N ASN A 283 -10.37 -4.01 -4.18
CA ASN A 283 -11.02 -3.08 -3.27
C ASN A 283 -12.38 -2.62 -3.84
N PRO A 284 -13.52 -2.94 -3.19
CA PRO A 284 -14.83 -2.55 -3.72
C PRO A 284 -15.12 -1.05 -3.54
N ASP A 285 -14.48 -0.37 -2.61
CA ASP A 285 -14.77 1.03 -2.28
C ASP A 285 -14.09 2.01 -3.25
N TYR A 286 -12.95 1.58 -3.81
CA TYR A 286 -12.20 2.30 -4.85
C TYR A 286 -11.71 1.29 -5.88
N PRO A 287 -12.60 0.81 -6.76
CA PRO A 287 -12.38 -0.38 -7.59
C PRO A 287 -11.57 -0.05 -8.85
N LEU A 288 -10.28 0.24 -8.69
CA LEU A 288 -9.39 0.56 -9.81
C LEU A 288 -9.08 -0.72 -10.61
N ILE A 289 -9.43 -0.71 -11.89
CA ILE A 289 -9.23 -1.81 -12.84
C ILE A 289 -8.17 -1.38 -13.84
N ARG A 290 -7.09 -2.18 -13.97
CA ARG A 290 -5.94 -1.91 -14.85
C ARG A 290 -5.45 -0.46 -14.75
N PHE A 291 -5.03 -0.10 -13.54
CA PHE A 291 -4.57 1.24 -13.18
C PHE A 291 -3.05 1.28 -12.99
#